data_18ff5b7f3e5a1c109c0a049d8409d23c
#
_entry.id   18ff5b7f3e5a1c109c0a049d8409d23c
#
_cell.length_a   1.000
_cell.length_b   1.000
_cell.length_c   1.000
_cell.angle_alpha   90.00
_cell.angle_beta   90.00
_cell.angle_gamma   90.00
#
_symmetry.space_group_name_H-M   'P 1'
#
loop_
_entity.id
_entity.type
_entity.pdbx_description
1 polymer ?
#
loop_
_entity_poly.entity_id
_entity_poly.type
_entity_poly.pdbx_seq_one_letter_code
_entity_poly.pdbx_strand_id
1 'polypeptide(L)'
;MEPFDYERYSRLAERNRERLEIASRFEEPDRVPVVIGVGGPYYAKLFGYTLAEYYNDLSVMLDAQAKGIKWRLTVLKDDLSHVGFWLDVGSVAEGIVFNCKVVMPDDSRPWQSPWIVPRIKTLEDIDELEVPDPREQPGVRRYYERLEEFKRLVRSHYGDVPVGGGLQIHPPVSAAGSLMGPGRLYAWLYRYPSDMHKLFRKLEETFVALQEYYYEVTGSEPGSLGLCDDHAGYLSREMYERFALPYNLRLYERFGQKSRSLHMDSHMDHITDILTNIYRIGYADVGVENDVRILAEAFKGRVVFKGNANWRALLSGKLEPIEVEVERCIFHAAEGGGYIFDNGGETYANVPPSALKYEVEYAKRVGRYPIRPERFRHLKLICGR
;
A
#
# COMPACT_ATOMS: atom_id res chain seq x y z
N MET A 1 -21.51 10.40 -15.35
CA MET A 1 -20.96 9.15 -14.80
C MET A 1 -21.81 7.96 -15.24
N GLU A 2 -21.18 6.83 -15.57
CA GLU A 2 -21.91 5.60 -15.92
C GLU A 2 -22.63 5.01 -14.69
N PRO A 3 -23.73 4.27 -14.88
CA PRO A 3 -24.39 3.55 -13.79
C PRO A 3 -23.42 2.56 -13.13
N PHE A 4 -23.38 2.55 -11.80
CA PHE A 4 -22.54 1.66 -10.99
C PHE A 4 -23.46 0.72 -10.18
N ASP A 5 -23.47 -0.55 -10.53
CA ASP A 5 -24.28 -1.58 -9.87
C ASP A 5 -23.54 -2.12 -8.64
N TYR A 6 -23.64 -1.40 -7.51
CA TYR A 6 -22.97 -1.73 -6.26
C TYR A 6 -23.30 -3.14 -5.76
N GLU A 7 -24.58 -3.54 -5.81
CA GLU A 7 -25.00 -4.86 -5.32
C GLU A 7 -24.36 -5.99 -6.12
N ARG A 8 -24.36 -5.87 -7.46
CA ARG A 8 -23.73 -6.84 -8.34
C ARG A 8 -22.23 -6.96 -8.07
N TYR A 9 -21.54 -5.82 -7.96
CA TYR A 9 -20.10 -5.80 -7.75
C TYR A 9 -19.72 -6.28 -6.33
N SER A 10 -20.53 -5.98 -5.32
CA SER A 10 -20.35 -6.50 -3.96
C SER A 10 -20.49 -8.02 -3.91
N ARG A 11 -21.48 -8.61 -4.61
CA ARG A 11 -21.62 -10.06 -4.70
C ARG A 11 -20.44 -10.74 -5.41
N LEU A 12 -19.83 -10.08 -6.41
CA LEU A 12 -18.62 -10.61 -7.06
C LEU A 12 -17.42 -10.54 -6.10
N ALA A 13 -17.27 -9.44 -5.39
CA ALA A 13 -16.20 -9.23 -4.41
C ALA A 13 -16.30 -10.19 -3.22
N GLU A 14 -17.52 -10.55 -2.78
CA GLU A 14 -17.74 -11.49 -1.69
C GLU A 14 -17.21 -12.90 -1.99
N ARG A 15 -17.44 -13.42 -3.20
CA ARG A 15 -16.84 -14.68 -3.64
C ARG A 15 -15.31 -14.68 -3.64
N ASN A 16 -14.72 -13.54 -3.95
CA ASN A 16 -13.27 -13.36 -3.88
C ASN A 16 -12.79 -13.32 -2.41
N ARG A 17 -13.58 -12.72 -1.51
CA ARG A 17 -13.31 -12.64 -0.09
C ARG A 17 -13.20 -14.02 0.55
N GLU A 18 -14.12 -14.94 0.25
CA GLU A 18 -14.07 -16.31 0.76
C GLU A 18 -12.72 -17.00 0.47
N ARG A 19 -12.18 -16.81 -0.75
CA ARG A 19 -10.86 -17.35 -1.12
C ARG A 19 -9.73 -16.75 -0.31
N LEU A 20 -9.77 -15.43 -0.10
CA LEU A 20 -8.77 -14.73 0.71
C LEU A 20 -8.85 -15.15 2.18
N GLU A 21 -10.04 -15.36 2.72
CA GLU A 21 -10.24 -15.81 4.10
C GLU A 21 -9.68 -17.23 4.32
N ILE A 22 -9.87 -18.15 3.36
CA ILE A 22 -9.29 -19.48 3.42
C ILE A 22 -7.75 -19.36 3.43
N ALA A 23 -7.18 -18.62 2.48
CA ALA A 23 -5.73 -18.42 2.42
C ALA A 23 -5.19 -17.75 3.70
N SER A 24 -5.94 -16.79 4.28
CA SER A 24 -5.54 -16.09 5.51
C SER A 24 -5.55 -16.98 6.77
N ARG A 25 -6.18 -18.16 6.71
CA ARG A 25 -6.10 -19.17 7.76
C ARG A 25 -4.99 -20.20 7.52
N PHE A 26 -4.10 -19.92 6.54
CA PHE A 26 -3.06 -20.85 6.10
C PHE A 26 -3.62 -22.18 5.61
N GLU A 27 -4.76 -22.11 4.94
CA GLU A 27 -5.41 -23.21 4.25
C GLU A 27 -5.31 -22.98 2.74
N GLU A 28 -5.32 -24.08 1.97
CA GLU A 28 -5.27 -24.01 0.50
C GLU A 28 -6.70 -23.91 -0.08
N PRO A 29 -7.10 -22.77 -0.68
CA PRO A 29 -8.36 -22.66 -1.40
C PRO A 29 -8.30 -23.42 -2.75
N ASP A 30 -9.24 -23.16 -3.66
CA ASP A 30 -9.22 -23.71 -5.01
C ASP A 30 -7.96 -23.35 -5.81
N ARG A 31 -7.42 -22.16 -5.53
CA ARG A 31 -6.17 -21.63 -6.10
C ARG A 31 -5.60 -20.50 -5.25
N VAL A 32 -4.37 -20.12 -5.52
CA VAL A 32 -3.76 -18.91 -4.96
C VAL A 32 -4.65 -17.69 -5.25
N PRO A 33 -5.00 -16.88 -4.24
CA PRO A 33 -5.66 -15.60 -4.48
C PRO A 33 -4.75 -14.66 -5.31
N VAL A 34 -5.34 -13.91 -6.23
CA VAL A 34 -4.63 -12.98 -7.10
C VAL A 34 -5.25 -11.59 -6.91
N VAL A 35 -4.57 -10.71 -6.19
CA VAL A 35 -5.05 -9.36 -5.88
C VAL A 35 -4.02 -8.35 -6.32
N ILE A 36 -4.23 -7.73 -7.46
CA ILE A 36 -3.27 -6.80 -8.05
C ILE A 36 -3.39 -5.41 -7.41
N GLY A 37 -2.25 -4.85 -7.02
CA GLY A 37 -2.13 -3.48 -6.49
C GLY A 37 -2.36 -2.43 -7.58
N VAL A 38 -3.62 -2.12 -7.87
CA VAL A 38 -4.03 -1.13 -8.88
C VAL A 38 -4.75 0.03 -8.20
N GLY A 39 -4.21 1.22 -8.32
CA GLY A 39 -4.72 2.42 -7.66
C GLY A 39 -5.33 3.46 -8.60
N GLY A 40 -5.68 4.59 -8.03
CA GLY A 40 -6.30 5.72 -8.73
C GLY A 40 -5.52 6.24 -9.94
N PRO A 41 -4.20 6.42 -9.87
CA PRO A 41 -3.38 6.83 -11.01
C PRO A 41 -3.47 5.90 -12.22
N TYR A 42 -3.52 4.59 -11.98
CA TYR A 42 -3.72 3.63 -13.06
C TYR A 42 -5.12 3.75 -13.68
N TYR A 43 -6.16 3.86 -12.85
CA TYR A 43 -7.54 4.02 -13.34
C TYR A 43 -7.70 5.31 -14.13
N ALA A 44 -7.14 6.43 -13.65
CA ALA A 44 -7.20 7.70 -14.39
C ALA A 44 -6.67 7.52 -15.82
N LYS A 45 -5.48 6.99 -15.97
CA LYS A 45 -4.88 6.77 -17.30
C LYS A 45 -5.65 5.75 -18.13
N LEU A 46 -6.10 4.65 -17.54
CA LEU A 46 -6.85 3.60 -18.23
C LEU A 46 -8.14 4.13 -18.87
N PHE A 47 -8.76 5.11 -18.24
CA PHE A 47 -10.03 5.70 -18.70
C PHE A 47 -9.88 7.08 -19.34
N GLY A 48 -8.65 7.48 -19.66
CA GLY A 48 -8.37 8.68 -20.46
C GLY A 48 -8.35 9.98 -19.68
N TYR A 49 -8.22 9.92 -18.36
CA TYR A 49 -8.02 11.09 -17.50
C TYR A 49 -6.55 11.31 -17.22
N THR A 50 -6.15 12.57 -17.12
CA THR A 50 -4.85 12.96 -16.58
C THR A 50 -4.84 12.89 -15.07
N LEU A 51 -3.66 12.83 -14.43
CA LEU A 51 -3.58 12.92 -12.97
C LEU A 51 -3.95 14.33 -12.48
N ALA A 52 -3.75 15.37 -13.32
CA ALA A 52 -4.23 16.70 -13.02
C ALA A 52 -5.75 16.75 -12.86
N GLU A 53 -6.50 16.15 -13.79
CA GLU A 53 -7.95 16.03 -13.68
C GLU A 53 -8.35 15.16 -12.47
N TYR A 54 -7.70 14.00 -12.29
CA TYR A 54 -8.02 13.05 -11.25
C TYR A 54 -7.88 13.62 -9.82
N TYR A 55 -6.77 14.32 -9.54
CA TYR A 55 -6.53 14.85 -8.19
C TYR A 55 -7.23 16.18 -7.92
N ASN A 56 -7.59 16.96 -8.94
CA ASN A 56 -8.20 18.27 -8.77
C ASN A 56 -9.74 18.25 -8.86
N ASP A 57 -10.35 17.22 -9.49
CA ASP A 57 -11.81 17.11 -9.65
C ASP A 57 -12.33 15.82 -9.00
N LEU A 58 -13.15 15.96 -7.94
CA LEU A 58 -13.74 14.83 -7.23
C LEU A 58 -14.69 14.00 -8.10
N SER A 59 -15.31 14.60 -9.12
CA SER A 59 -16.20 13.88 -10.05
C SER A 59 -15.39 12.98 -10.98
N VAL A 60 -14.24 13.45 -11.44
CA VAL A 60 -13.29 12.65 -12.24
C VAL A 60 -12.69 11.54 -11.37
N MET A 61 -12.31 11.85 -10.14
CA MET A 61 -11.79 10.86 -9.19
C MET A 61 -12.82 9.74 -8.96
N LEU A 62 -14.06 10.08 -8.70
CA LEU A 62 -15.13 9.11 -8.47
C LEU A 62 -15.40 8.28 -9.73
N ASP A 63 -15.49 8.89 -10.90
CA ASP A 63 -15.76 8.19 -12.17
C ASP A 63 -14.62 7.23 -12.53
N ALA A 64 -13.36 7.65 -12.36
CA ALA A 64 -12.19 6.80 -12.58
C ALA A 64 -12.19 5.57 -11.65
N GLN A 65 -12.47 5.77 -10.35
CA GLN A 65 -12.54 4.68 -9.39
C GLN A 65 -13.72 3.72 -9.68
N ALA A 66 -14.90 4.24 -10.02
CA ALA A 66 -16.06 3.43 -10.37
C ALA A 66 -15.80 2.55 -11.59
N LYS A 67 -15.23 3.13 -12.65
CA LYS A 67 -14.81 2.40 -13.85
C LYS A 67 -13.70 1.40 -13.52
N GLY A 68 -12.74 1.74 -12.66
CA GLY A 68 -11.65 0.89 -12.21
C GLY A 68 -12.15 -0.36 -11.48
N ILE A 69 -13.04 -0.21 -10.51
CA ILE A 69 -13.67 -1.31 -9.77
C ILE A 69 -14.44 -2.22 -10.74
N LYS A 70 -15.26 -1.63 -11.61
CA LYS A 70 -15.99 -2.38 -12.66
C LYS A 70 -15.02 -3.18 -13.54
N TRP A 71 -13.94 -2.55 -14.00
CA TRP A 71 -12.92 -3.17 -14.85
C TRP A 71 -12.22 -4.33 -14.12
N ARG A 72 -11.81 -4.15 -12.87
CA ARG A 72 -11.19 -5.22 -12.06
C ARG A 72 -12.09 -6.44 -11.97
N LEU A 73 -13.34 -6.26 -11.60
CA LEU A 73 -14.27 -7.36 -11.37
C LEU A 73 -14.76 -8.02 -12.65
N THR A 74 -14.80 -7.32 -13.80
CA THR A 74 -15.42 -7.84 -15.03
C THR A 74 -14.45 -8.14 -16.16
N VAL A 75 -13.33 -7.44 -16.25
CA VAL A 75 -12.34 -7.55 -17.34
C VAL A 75 -11.03 -8.15 -16.86
N LEU A 76 -10.38 -7.55 -15.85
CA LEU A 76 -9.17 -8.07 -15.24
C LEU A 76 -9.47 -9.37 -14.50
N LYS A 77 -10.58 -9.38 -13.78
CA LYS A 77 -11.10 -10.51 -12.99
C LYS A 77 -10.12 -10.98 -11.93
N ASP A 78 -9.33 -10.07 -11.34
CA ASP A 78 -8.55 -10.39 -10.15
C ASP A 78 -9.47 -10.62 -8.93
N ASP A 79 -8.91 -10.96 -7.78
CA ASP A 79 -9.69 -11.27 -6.59
C ASP A 79 -9.93 -10.02 -5.71
N LEU A 80 -10.30 -8.89 -6.32
CA LEU A 80 -10.78 -7.72 -5.57
C LEU A 80 -11.91 -8.13 -4.64
N SER A 81 -11.72 -7.96 -3.32
CA SER A 81 -12.61 -8.47 -2.27
C SER A 81 -13.50 -7.42 -1.62
N HIS A 82 -13.28 -6.15 -1.94
CA HIS A 82 -14.04 -5.03 -1.41
C HIS A 82 -14.44 -4.07 -2.52
N VAL A 83 -15.65 -3.52 -2.41
CA VAL A 83 -16.17 -2.48 -3.29
C VAL A 83 -16.41 -1.24 -2.45
N GLY A 84 -15.71 -0.18 -2.75
CA GLY A 84 -15.80 1.10 -2.06
C GLY A 84 -14.94 2.14 -2.75
N PHE A 85 -15.19 3.39 -2.41
CA PHE A 85 -14.44 4.54 -2.93
C PHE A 85 -13.54 5.11 -1.85
N TRP A 86 -12.56 5.92 -2.22
CA TRP A 86 -11.69 6.60 -1.27
C TRP A 86 -11.28 7.98 -1.77
N LEU A 87 -11.12 8.91 -0.84
CA LEU A 87 -10.51 10.19 -1.16
C LEU A 87 -9.01 10.00 -1.34
N ASP A 88 -8.56 10.07 -2.59
CA ASP A 88 -7.15 9.93 -2.93
C ASP A 88 -6.47 11.30 -2.91
N VAL A 89 -5.48 11.46 -2.08
CA VAL A 89 -4.66 12.68 -2.01
C VAL A 89 -3.22 12.42 -2.46
N GLY A 90 -2.92 11.19 -2.88
CA GLY A 90 -1.55 10.74 -3.12
C GLY A 90 -0.73 10.62 -1.83
N SER A 91 0.58 10.42 -1.96
CA SER A 91 1.50 10.25 -0.82
C SER A 91 1.94 11.61 -0.22
N VAL A 92 0.98 12.46 0.19
CA VAL A 92 1.27 13.82 0.67
C VAL A 92 0.70 14.12 2.06
N ALA A 93 0.39 13.10 2.85
CA ALA A 93 -0.21 13.27 4.18
C ALA A 93 0.66 14.15 5.09
N GLU A 94 1.97 13.94 5.14
CA GLU A 94 2.90 14.78 5.90
C GLU A 94 2.84 16.24 5.45
N GLY A 95 2.69 16.47 4.16
CA GLY A 95 2.55 17.82 3.61
C GLY A 95 1.29 18.51 4.11
N ILE A 96 0.17 17.80 4.18
CA ILE A 96 -1.12 18.29 4.69
C ILE A 96 -1.02 18.57 6.18
N VAL A 97 -0.47 17.63 6.95
CA VAL A 97 -0.40 17.67 8.42
C VAL A 97 0.57 18.74 8.92
N PHE A 98 1.75 18.83 8.31
CA PHE A 98 2.78 19.81 8.72
C PHE A 98 2.73 21.12 7.91
N ASN A 99 1.65 21.35 7.16
CA ASN A 99 1.46 22.56 6.34
C ASN A 99 2.66 22.84 5.40
N CYS A 100 3.21 21.79 4.80
CA CYS A 100 4.25 21.93 3.80
C CYS A 100 3.66 22.37 2.45
N LYS A 101 4.52 22.90 1.58
CA LYS A 101 4.13 23.13 0.20
C LYS A 101 3.92 21.78 -0.50
N VAL A 102 2.67 21.47 -0.84
CA VAL A 102 2.31 20.34 -1.72
C VAL A 102 2.19 20.89 -3.15
N VAL A 103 2.85 20.23 -4.09
CA VAL A 103 2.74 20.56 -5.52
C VAL A 103 1.77 19.57 -6.14
N MET A 104 0.61 20.09 -6.52
CA MET A 104 -0.41 19.31 -7.23
C MET A 104 -0.06 19.23 -8.72
N PRO A 105 -0.48 18.14 -9.42
CA PRO A 105 -0.40 18.10 -10.87
C PRO A 105 -1.27 19.19 -11.51
N ASP A 106 -0.79 19.72 -12.63
CA ASP A 106 -1.44 20.75 -13.41
C ASP A 106 -1.24 20.49 -14.93
N ASP A 107 -1.76 21.34 -15.78
CA ASP A 107 -1.65 21.20 -17.25
C ASP A 107 -0.20 21.15 -17.77
N SER A 108 0.76 21.71 -17.04
CA SER A 108 2.18 21.63 -17.39
C SER A 108 2.82 20.29 -16.99
N ARG A 109 2.21 19.57 -16.02
CA ARG A 109 2.66 18.29 -15.47
C ARG A 109 1.47 17.35 -15.22
N PRO A 110 0.70 17.04 -16.25
CA PRO A 110 -0.60 16.38 -16.12
C PRO A 110 -0.51 14.91 -15.64
N TRP A 111 0.68 14.30 -15.71
CA TRP A 111 0.94 12.89 -15.35
C TRP A 111 1.78 12.73 -14.07
N GLN A 112 2.07 13.82 -13.38
CA GLN A 112 2.82 13.77 -12.13
C GLN A 112 1.86 13.57 -10.95
N SER A 113 2.20 12.66 -10.02
CA SER A 113 1.48 12.55 -8.75
C SER A 113 1.77 13.76 -7.86
N PRO A 114 0.89 14.12 -6.94
CA PRO A 114 1.17 15.14 -5.93
C PRO A 114 2.45 14.80 -5.15
N TRP A 115 3.24 15.82 -4.80
CA TRP A 115 4.44 15.59 -3.97
C TRP A 115 4.68 16.74 -2.99
N ILE A 116 5.42 16.42 -1.92
CA ILE A 116 5.79 17.37 -0.87
C ILE A 116 7.12 18.03 -1.23
N VAL A 117 7.17 19.36 -1.14
CA VAL A 117 8.45 20.06 -1.13
C VAL A 117 9.05 19.93 0.28
N PRO A 118 10.24 19.31 0.43
CA PRO A 118 10.83 19.08 1.75
C PRO A 118 10.93 20.37 2.57
N ARG A 119 10.43 20.30 3.81
CA ARG A 119 10.41 21.41 4.77
C ARG A 119 11.68 21.44 5.62
N ILE A 120 12.16 20.27 6.08
CA ILE A 120 13.31 20.15 6.97
C ILE A 120 14.59 20.19 6.15
N LYS A 121 15.39 21.26 6.31
CA LYS A 121 16.63 21.50 5.57
C LYS A 121 17.83 21.70 6.50
N THR A 122 17.60 22.15 7.72
CA THR A 122 18.59 22.42 8.77
C THR A 122 18.21 21.72 10.07
N LEU A 123 19.10 21.68 11.05
CA LEU A 123 18.79 21.10 12.37
C LEU A 123 17.82 21.98 13.15
N GLU A 124 17.89 23.29 12.94
CA GLU A 124 16.96 24.25 13.52
C GLU A 124 15.52 23.98 13.09
N ASP A 125 15.31 23.54 11.84
CA ASP A 125 13.95 23.17 11.35
C ASP A 125 13.35 22.00 12.16
N ILE A 126 14.20 21.11 12.72
CA ILE A 126 13.75 20.04 13.62
C ILE A 126 13.29 20.63 14.95
N ASP A 127 14.02 21.62 15.46
CA ASP A 127 13.70 22.27 16.73
C ASP A 127 12.38 23.04 16.63
N GLU A 128 12.18 23.74 15.53
CA GLU A 128 11.00 24.55 15.24
C GLU A 128 9.79 23.72 14.81
N LEU A 129 9.96 22.44 14.48
CA LEU A 129 8.83 21.58 14.11
C LEU A 129 7.96 21.33 15.34
N GLU A 130 6.74 21.82 15.32
CA GLU A 130 5.74 21.55 16.36
C GLU A 130 4.95 20.29 16.06
N VAL A 131 4.49 19.59 17.09
CA VAL A 131 3.51 18.51 16.98
C VAL A 131 2.13 19.15 16.77
N PRO A 132 1.50 18.97 15.62
CA PRO A 132 0.22 19.64 15.33
C PRO A 132 -0.93 19.02 16.12
N ASP A 133 -1.83 19.86 16.63
CA ASP A 133 -3.16 19.38 17.05
C ASP A 133 -4.03 19.16 15.80
N PRO A 134 -4.46 17.93 15.51
CA PRO A 134 -5.29 17.64 14.33
C PRO A 134 -6.59 18.45 14.26
N ARG A 135 -7.16 18.85 15.41
CA ARG A 135 -8.41 19.61 15.48
C ARG A 135 -8.23 21.05 15.00
N GLU A 136 -7.06 21.62 15.23
CA GLU A 136 -6.74 23.00 14.90
C GLU A 136 -6.00 23.15 13.58
N GLN A 137 -5.39 22.07 13.09
CA GLN A 137 -4.55 22.09 11.89
C GLN A 137 -5.39 22.34 10.63
N PRO A 138 -5.16 23.47 9.91
CA PRO A 138 -5.99 23.84 8.75
C PRO A 138 -5.97 22.82 7.62
N GLY A 139 -4.82 22.15 7.41
CA GLY A 139 -4.68 21.11 6.39
C GLY A 139 -5.54 19.89 6.70
N VAL A 140 -5.54 19.45 7.95
CA VAL A 140 -6.35 18.32 8.43
C VAL A 140 -7.83 18.64 8.31
N ARG A 141 -8.25 19.85 8.72
CA ARG A 141 -9.64 20.30 8.57
C ARG A 141 -10.09 20.26 7.10
N ARG A 142 -9.32 20.88 6.19
CA ARG A 142 -9.64 20.86 4.74
C ARG A 142 -9.70 19.44 4.17
N TYR A 143 -8.85 18.51 4.64
CA TYR A 143 -8.92 17.12 4.24
C TYR A 143 -10.28 16.50 4.61
N TYR A 144 -10.73 16.63 5.85
CA TYR A 144 -12.01 16.07 6.28
C TYR A 144 -13.22 16.77 5.65
N GLU A 145 -13.16 18.08 5.42
CA GLU A 145 -14.19 18.81 4.64
C GLU A 145 -14.33 18.24 3.23
N ARG A 146 -13.18 18.00 2.56
CA ARG A 146 -13.13 17.40 1.22
C ARG A 146 -13.60 15.93 1.22
N LEU A 147 -13.29 15.18 2.27
CA LEU A 147 -13.79 13.82 2.45
C LEU A 147 -15.33 13.79 2.57
N GLU A 148 -15.90 14.70 3.34
CA GLU A 148 -17.36 14.81 3.44
C GLU A 148 -18.01 15.28 2.12
N GLU A 149 -17.36 16.15 1.37
CA GLU A 149 -17.79 16.49 0.01
C GLU A 149 -17.79 15.28 -0.91
N PHE A 150 -16.73 14.48 -0.88
CA PHE A 150 -16.60 13.26 -1.67
C PHE A 150 -17.67 12.21 -1.26
N LYS A 151 -17.91 12.01 0.03
CA LYS A 151 -19.01 11.14 0.53
C LYS A 151 -20.37 11.58 0.03
N ARG A 152 -20.66 12.90 0.05
CA ARG A 152 -21.92 13.44 -0.52
C ARG A 152 -22.03 13.17 -2.02
N LEU A 153 -20.92 13.34 -2.75
CA LEU A 153 -20.88 13.07 -4.18
C LEU A 153 -21.14 11.58 -4.48
N VAL A 154 -20.50 10.66 -3.76
CA VAL A 154 -20.74 9.21 -3.87
C VAL A 154 -22.21 8.90 -3.62
N ARG A 155 -22.77 9.40 -2.51
CA ARG A 155 -24.17 9.14 -2.15
C ARG A 155 -25.15 9.64 -3.21
N SER A 156 -24.89 10.79 -3.80
CA SER A 156 -25.76 11.38 -4.83
C SER A 156 -25.79 10.59 -6.13
N HIS A 157 -24.72 9.86 -6.47
CA HIS A 157 -24.59 9.14 -7.71
C HIS A 157 -24.81 7.63 -7.58
N TYR A 158 -24.41 7.03 -6.46
CA TYR A 158 -24.33 5.59 -6.27
C TYR A 158 -24.99 5.07 -4.99
N GLY A 159 -25.61 5.96 -4.18
CA GLY A 159 -26.25 5.58 -2.92
C GLY A 159 -25.25 5.33 -1.79
N ASP A 160 -25.57 4.44 -0.88
CA ASP A 160 -24.79 4.19 0.34
C ASP A 160 -23.62 3.21 0.07
N VAL A 161 -22.77 3.56 -0.89
CA VAL A 161 -21.51 2.83 -1.12
C VAL A 161 -20.47 3.26 -0.10
N PRO A 162 -19.71 2.34 0.51
CA PRO A 162 -18.67 2.68 1.47
C PRO A 162 -17.62 3.63 0.88
N VAL A 163 -17.26 4.66 1.66
CA VAL A 163 -16.18 5.58 1.34
C VAL A 163 -15.14 5.51 2.45
N GLY A 164 -13.97 4.98 2.10
CA GLY A 164 -12.80 5.00 2.95
C GLY A 164 -12.14 6.37 2.99
N GLY A 165 -11.47 6.65 4.06
CA GLY A 165 -10.68 7.87 4.21
C GLY A 165 -10.32 8.11 5.65
N GLY A 166 -9.05 8.29 5.88
CA GLY A 166 -8.46 8.75 7.11
C GLY A 166 -7.14 9.40 6.74
N LEU A 167 -6.79 10.47 7.43
CA LEU A 167 -5.51 11.12 7.23
C LEU A 167 -4.55 10.61 8.28
N GLN A 168 -3.52 9.89 7.83
CA GLN A 168 -2.45 9.40 8.68
C GLN A 168 -1.10 9.65 7.99
N ILE A 169 -0.08 9.99 8.75
CA ILE A 169 1.30 10.07 8.28
C ILE A 169 1.96 8.68 8.33
N HIS A 170 3.05 8.54 7.61
CA HIS A 170 3.89 7.34 7.72
C HIS A 170 4.51 7.22 9.13
N PRO A 171 5.02 6.04 9.51
CA PRO A 171 5.87 5.88 10.69
C PRO A 171 7.09 6.82 10.64
N PRO A 172 7.73 7.09 11.79
CA PRO A 172 8.70 8.18 11.91
C PRO A 172 9.82 8.20 10.87
N VAL A 173 10.36 7.05 10.46
CA VAL A 173 11.45 7.01 9.45
C VAL A 173 10.94 7.45 8.09
N SER A 174 9.81 6.90 7.65
CA SER A 174 9.24 7.25 6.34
C SER A 174 8.64 8.66 6.33
N ALA A 175 8.00 9.09 7.41
CA ALA A 175 7.53 10.47 7.55
C ALA A 175 8.67 11.49 7.48
N ALA A 176 9.81 11.20 8.13
CA ALA A 176 11.00 12.05 8.01
C ALA A 176 11.53 12.07 6.57
N GLY A 177 11.52 10.93 5.88
CA GLY A 177 11.87 10.85 4.46
C GLY A 177 11.05 11.79 3.59
N SER A 178 9.74 11.86 3.83
CA SER A 178 8.82 12.78 3.15
C SER A 178 9.13 14.25 3.47
N LEU A 179 9.44 14.57 4.73
CA LEU A 179 9.65 15.94 5.19
C LEU A 179 11.04 16.52 4.88
N MET A 180 12.07 15.69 4.72
CA MET A 180 13.45 16.17 4.54
C MET A 180 14.11 15.65 3.24
N GLY A 181 13.49 14.72 2.57
CA GLY A 181 14.03 14.01 1.41
C GLY A 181 15.00 12.87 1.79
N PRO A 182 15.03 11.77 1.02
CA PRO A 182 15.75 10.54 1.39
C PRO A 182 17.26 10.77 1.54
N GLY A 183 17.89 11.58 0.68
CA GLY A 183 19.32 11.85 0.78
C GLY A 183 19.74 12.47 2.11
N ARG A 184 18.93 13.42 2.62
CA ARG A 184 19.20 14.05 3.91
C ARG A 184 18.85 13.11 5.05
N LEU A 185 17.73 12.39 4.98
CA LEU A 185 17.35 11.39 5.97
C LEU A 185 18.53 10.45 6.26
N TYR A 186 19.01 9.71 5.26
CA TYR A 186 20.04 8.72 5.48
C TYR A 186 21.39 9.34 5.93
N ALA A 187 21.77 10.50 5.37
CA ALA A 187 23.00 11.17 5.81
C ALA A 187 22.93 11.63 7.28
N TRP A 188 21.76 12.09 7.75
CA TRP A 188 21.62 12.61 9.10
C TRP A 188 21.44 11.52 10.15
N LEU A 189 20.96 10.35 9.82
CA LEU A 189 20.96 9.18 10.71
C LEU A 189 22.37 8.85 11.21
N TYR A 190 23.40 9.07 10.37
CA TYR A 190 24.80 8.88 10.74
C TYR A 190 25.41 10.13 11.40
N ARG A 191 25.11 11.31 10.87
CA ARG A 191 25.79 12.55 11.31
C ARG A 191 25.17 13.17 12.56
N TYR A 192 23.85 13.07 12.71
CA TYR A 192 23.07 13.76 13.73
C TYR A 192 22.05 12.82 14.40
N PRO A 193 22.48 11.66 14.94
CA PRO A 193 21.55 10.64 15.43
C PRO A 193 20.63 11.14 16.55
N SER A 194 21.13 12.02 17.42
CA SER A 194 20.33 12.58 18.53
C SER A 194 19.21 13.48 18.02
N ASP A 195 19.48 14.31 17.01
CA ASP A 195 18.49 15.20 16.41
C ASP A 195 17.46 14.39 15.62
N MET A 196 17.89 13.31 14.95
CA MET A 196 16.96 12.39 14.29
C MET A 196 16.03 11.70 15.29
N HIS A 197 16.51 11.27 16.45
CA HIS A 197 15.64 10.74 17.50
C HIS A 197 14.69 11.83 18.06
N LYS A 198 15.10 13.11 18.10
CA LYS A 198 14.21 14.21 18.47
C LYS A 198 13.09 14.39 17.43
N LEU A 199 13.44 14.37 16.13
CA LEU A 199 12.46 14.41 15.05
C LEU A 199 11.50 13.24 15.15
N PHE A 200 11.99 12.01 15.28
CA PHE A 200 11.17 10.81 15.32
C PHE A 200 10.18 10.78 16.49
N ARG A 201 10.54 11.34 17.65
CA ARG A 201 9.59 11.51 18.76
C ARG A 201 8.44 12.44 18.39
N LYS A 202 8.73 13.59 17.75
CA LYS A 202 7.70 14.53 17.28
C LYS A 202 6.77 13.89 16.24
N LEU A 203 7.33 13.07 15.33
CA LEU A 203 6.56 12.35 14.31
C LEU A 203 5.72 11.23 14.91
N GLU A 204 6.23 10.50 15.89
CA GLU A 204 5.48 9.51 16.66
C GLU A 204 4.30 10.15 17.41
N GLU A 205 4.53 11.27 18.12
CA GLU A 205 3.48 12.02 18.80
C GLU A 205 2.41 12.52 17.82
N THR A 206 2.83 12.99 16.63
CA THR A 206 1.92 13.40 15.57
C THR A 206 1.10 12.22 15.05
N PHE A 207 1.74 11.07 14.83
CA PHE A 207 1.05 9.84 14.40
C PHE A 207 -0.03 9.46 15.43
N VAL A 208 0.33 9.47 16.69
CA VAL A 208 -0.60 9.15 17.80
C VAL A 208 -1.79 10.11 17.81
N ALA A 209 -1.54 11.42 17.74
CA ALA A 209 -2.61 12.43 17.74
C ALA A 209 -3.57 12.27 16.55
N LEU A 210 -3.04 11.99 15.35
CA LEU A 210 -3.85 11.73 14.15
C LEU A 210 -4.67 10.45 14.28
N GLN A 211 -4.09 9.37 14.83
CA GLN A 211 -4.78 8.10 15.00
C GLN A 211 -5.94 8.22 16.00
N GLU A 212 -5.75 8.96 17.09
CA GLU A 212 -6.80 9.22 18.07
C GLU A 212 -7.89 10.10 17.47
N TYR A 213 -7.52 11.14 16.72
CA TYR A 213 -8.47 12.00 16.01
C TYR A 213 -9.26 11.22 14.95
N TYR A 214 -8.60 10.30 14.24
CA TYR A 214 -9.30 9.41 13.30
C TYR A 214 -10.39 8.58 13.98
N TYR A 215 -10.12 8.00 15.14
CA TYR A 215 -11.15 7.26 15.90
C TYR A 215 -12.29 8.17 16.35
N GLU A 216 -11.98 9.39 16.79
CA GLU A 216 -12.99 10.37 17.19
C GLU A 216 -13.93 10.75 16.05
N VAL A 217 -13.39 11.05 14.87
CA VAL A 217 -14.20 11.55 13.74
C VAL A 217 -14.91 10.46 12.96
N THR A 218 -14.40 9.23 12.99
CA THR A 218 -14.99 8.10 12.24
C THR A 218 -15.82 7.17 13.09
N GLY A 219 -15.66 7.20 14.41
CA GLY A 219 -16.25 6.21 15.32
C GLY A 219 -15.66 4.80 15.15
N SER A 220 -14.50 4.69 14.49
CA SER A 220 -13.85 3.39 14.26
C SER A 220 -13.30 2.82 15.56
N GLU A 221 -13.44 1.49 15.73
CA GLU A 221 -12.92 0.78 16.89
C GLU A 221 -11.39 0.64 16.82
N PRO A 222 -10.66 0.98 17.90
CA PRO A 222 -9.22 0.76 17.96
C PRO A 222 -8.84 -0.73 18.01
N GLY A 223 -7.57 -1.00 17.77
CA GLY A 223 -6.97 -2.34 17.94
C GLY A 223 -6.38 -2.93 16.66
N SER A 224 -6.60 -2.34 15.51
CA SER A 224 -5.96 -2.75 14.25
C SER A 224 -5.08 -1.64 13.72
N LEU A 225 -3.81 -1.93 13.43
CA LEU A 225 -2.86 -0.96 12.88
C LEU A 225 -2.08 -1.55 11.71
N GLY A 226 -2.13 -0.86 10.57
CA GLY A 226 -1.22 -1.04 9.45
C GLY A 226 -0.20 0.09 9.40
N LEU A 227 1.07 -0.23 9.24
CA LEU A 227 2.13 0.75 8.98
C LEU A 227 2.59 0.64 7.53
N CYS A 228 2.99 1.77 6.95
CA CYS A 228 3.61 1.86 5.63
C CYS A 228 4.99 2.51 5.81
N ASP A 229 6.08 1.74 5.70
CA ASP A 229 7.42 2.19 6.15
C ASP A 229 8.54 1.94 5.14
N ASP A 230 8.36 2.40 3.90
CA ASP A 230 9.26 2.12 2.77
C ASP A 230 10.67 2.64 2.97
N HIS A 231 10.86 3.80 3.61
CA HIS A 231 12.20 4.34 3.83
C HIS A 231 12.99 3.54 4.87
N ALA A 232 12.32 2.85 5.80
CA ALA A 232 12.98 2.05 6.83
C ALA A 232 13.64 0.78 6.27
N GLY A 233 13.13 0.21 5.18
CA GLY A 233 13.71 -0.97 4.57
C GLY A 233 15.08 -0.74 3.90
N TYR A 234 15.47 0.50 3.65
CA TYR A 234 16.83 0.83 3.17
C TYR A 234 17.85 0.97 4.30
N LEU A 235 17.46 0.80 5.55
CA LEU A 235 18.35 0.79 6.70
C LEU A 235 19.02 -0.58 6.82
N SER A 236 20.30 -0.61 7.25
CA SER A 236 20.87 -1.87 7.72
C SER A 236 20.09 -2.37 8.93
N ARG A 237 20.21 -3.67 9.24
CA ARG A 237 19.56 -4.24 10.42
C ARG A 237 19.84 -3.43 11.70
N GLU A 238 21.11 -3.10 11.96
CA GLU A 238 21.49 -2.31 13.12
C GLU A 238 20.83 -0.91 13.14
N MET A 239 20.78 -0.25 11.98
CA MET A 239 20.13 1.06 11.85
C MET A 239 18.61 0.94 12.01
N TYR A 240 18.01 -0.14 11.49
CA TYR A 240 16.58 -0.42 11.68
C TYR A 240 16.25 -0.62 13.17
N GLU A 241 17.02 -1.43 13.88
CA GLU A 241 16.86 -1.67 15.31
C GLU A 241 17.01 -0.37 16.13
N ARG A 242 17.88 0.52 15.70
CA ARG A 242 18.12 1.80 16.38
C ARG A 242 17.06 2.85 16.08
N PHE A 243 16.63 2.98 14.83
CA PHE A 243 15.86 4.14 14.38
C PHE A 243 14.40 3.85 13.99
N ALA A 244 14.06 2.63 13.59
CA ALA A 244 12.69 2.25 13.21
C ALA A 244 12.00 1.42 14.30
N LEU A 245 12.64 0.34 14.73
CA LEU A 245 12.07 -0.63 15.66
C LEU A 245 11.41 0.00 16.91
N PRO A 246 12.07 0.89 17.68
CA PRO A 246 11.50 1.37 18.95
C PRO A 246 10.23 2.20 18.75
N TYR A 247 10.13 2.92 17.66
CA TYR A 247 8.96 3.76 17.34
C TYR A 247 7.80 2.92 16.80
N ASN A 248 8.06 2.08 15.81
CA ASN A 248 7.06 1.24 15.20
C ASN A 248 6.47 0.25 16.23
N LEU A 249 7.30 -0.29 17.13
CA LEU A 249 6.83 -1.18 18.19
C LEU A 249 5.84 -0.47 19.13
N ARG A 250 6.15 0.76 19.58
CA ARG A 250 5.23 1.52 20.45
C ARG A 250 3.92 1.83 19.75
N LEU A 251 3.94 2.16 18.45
CA LEU A 251 2.71 2.36 17.68
C LEU A 251 1.88 1.09 17.61
N TYR A 252 2.51 -0.07 17.33
CA TYR A 252 1.81 -1.35 17.33
C TYR A 252 1.29 -1.75 18.71
N GLU A 253 2.04 -1.50 19.78
CA GLU A 253 1.61 -1.76 21.16
C GLU A 253 0.40 -0.90 21.54
N ARG A 254 0.37 0.35 21.09
CA ARG A 254 -0.72 1.28 21.38
C ARG A 254 -1.99 1.02 20.58
N PHE A 255 -1.87 0.70 19.29
CA PHE A 255 -3.01 0.67 18.36
C PHE A 255 -3.25 -0.67 17.68
N GLY A 256 -2.32 -1.63 17.75
CA GLY A 256 -2.35 -2.90 17.05
C GLY A 256 -2.58 -4.11 17.95
N GLN A 257 -3.50 -4.04 18.92
CA GLN A 257 -3.73 -5.13 19.86
C GLN A 257 -4.50 -6.32 19.26
N LYS A 258 -5.37 -6.05 18.26
CA LYS A 258 -6.17 -7.07 17.55
C LYS A 258 -5.45 -7.58 16.30
N SER A 259 -4.90 -6.66 15.50
CA SER A 259 -4.17 -7.01 14.28
C SER A 259 -3.09 -5.99 13.94
N ARG A 260 -2.02 -6.48 13.34
CA ARG A 260 -0.88 -5.68 12.89
C ARG A 260 -0.53 -6.04 11.46
N SER A 261 -0.32 -5.05 10.61
CA SER A 261 0.11 -5.25 9.24
C SER A 261 1.22 -4.27 8.86
N LEU A 262 2.01 -4.64 7.86
CA LEU A 262 3.06 -3.78 7.31
C LEU A 262 2.97 -3.77 5.79
N HIS A 263 3.05 -2.58 5.21
CA HIS A 263 3.37 -2.38 3.80
C HIS A 263 4.80 -1.88 3.70
N MET A 264 5.61 -2.53 2.86
CA MET A 264 6.98 -2.12 2.61
C MET A 264 7.41 -2.56 1.22
N ASP A 265 7.54 -1.60 0.30
CA ASP A 265 8.01 -1.85 -1.07
C ASP A 265 9.54 -2.07 -1.14
N SER A 266 10.27 -1.63 -0.12
CA SER A 266 11.71 -1.80 0.03
C SER A 266 12.09 -3.13 0.72
N HIS A 267 13.37 -3.30 1.06
CA HIS A 267 13.89 -4.54 1.64
C HIS A 267 13.38 -4.82 3.06
N MET A 268 12.88 -6.04 3.30
CA MET A 268 12.55 -6.55 4.62
C MET A 268 13.17 -7.93 4.94
N ASP A 269 13.89 -8.52 4.01
CA ASP A 269 14.51 -9.85 4.18
C ASP A 269 15.38 -9.92 5.43
N HIS A 270 16.13 -8.86 5.72
CA HIS A 270 17.07 -8.75 6.84
C HIS A 270 16.42 -8.48 8.20
N ILE A 271 15.11 -8.24 8.24
CA ILE A 271 14.33 -7.92 9.45
C ILE A 271 13.13 -8.85 9.66
N THR A 272 13.02 -9.94 8.92
CA THR A 272 11.86 -10.85 8.98
C THR A 272 11.59 -11.38 10.39
N ASP A 273 12.62 -11.61 11.19
CA ASP A 273 12.50 -12.02 12.57
C ASP A 273 11.96 -10.90 13.50
N ILE A 274 12.27 -9.63 13.22
CA ILE A 274 11.65 -8.48 13.88
C ILE A 274 10.16 -8.44 13.56
N LEU A 275 9.81 -8.62 12.28
CA LEU A 275 8.41 -8.59 11.84
C LEU A 275 7.59 -9.70 12.48
N THR A 276 8.13 -10.91 12.53
CA THR A 276 7.41 -12.10 13.02
C THR A 276 7.42 -12.23 14.56
N ASN A 277 8.54 -11.95 15.22
CA ASN A 277 8.71 -12.25 16.66
C ASN A 277 8.53 -11.02 17.56
N ILE A 278 8.91 -9.81 17.08
CA ILE A 278 8.83 -8.57 17.86
C ILE A 278 7.55 -7.81 17.53
N TYR A 279 7.36 -7.41 16.28
CA TYR A 279 6.11 -6.72 15.87
C TYR A 279 4.91 -7.66 15.86
N ARG A 280 5.12 -8.95 15.58
CA ARG A 280 4.06 -9.95 15.48
C ARG A 280 2.98 -9.53 14.50
N ILE A 281 3.41 -9.09 13.30
CA ILE A 281 2.46 -8.76 12.24
C ILE A 281 1.73 -10.01 11.77
N GLY A 282 0.46 -9.87 11.41
CA GLY A 282 -0.34 -10.95 10.81
C GLY A 282 -0.46 -10.84 9.29
N TYR A 283 -0.07 -9.69 8.73
CA TYR A 283 -0.15 -9.44 7.29
C TYR A 283 1.00 -8.54 6.82
N ALA A 284 1.55 -8.86 5.65
CA ALA A 284 2.56 -8.04 4.98
C ALA A 284 2.21 -7.84 3.49
N ASP A 285 2.33 -6.61 3.01
CA ASP A 285 2.33 -6.26 1.59
C ASP A 285 3.78 -5.94 1.19
N VAL A 286 4.34 -6.71 0.25
CA VAL A 286 5.79 -6.78 0.05
C VAL A 286 6.19 -6.43 -1.37
N GLY A 287 7.20 -5.57 -1.50
CA GLY A 287 7.73 -5.11 -2.78
C GLY A 287 8.70 -6.08 -3.45
N VAL A 288 9.04 -5.76 -4.69
CA VAL A 288 9.86 -6.58 -5.60
C VAL A 288 11.32 -6.75 -5.16
N GLU A 289 11.79 -5.92 -4.24
CA GLU A 289 13.20 -5.92 -3.79
C GLU A 289 13.52 -7.09 -2.84
N ASN A 290 12.51 -7.89 -2.47
CA ASN A 290 12.62 -8.98 -1.51
C ASN A 290 12.74 -10.35 -2.20
N ASP A 291 13.49 -11.27 -1.58
CA ASP A 291 13.53 -12.66 -2.02
C ASP A 291 12.31 -13.42 -1.49
N VAL A 292 11.42 -13.80 -2.40
CA VAL A 292 10.19 -14.52 -2.05
C VAL A 292 10.45 -15.81 -1.25
N ARG A 293 11.61 -16.45 -1.42
CA ARG A 293 12.00 -17.68 -0.69
C ARG A 293 12.24 -17.38 0.79
N ILE A 294 12.95 -16.29 1.07
CA ILE A 294 13.21 -15.84 2.45
C ILE A 294 11.91 -15.48 3.14
N LEU A 295 11.05 -14.73 2.44
CA LEU A 295 9.75 -14.35 2.99
C LEU A 295 8.84 -15.55 3.21
N ALA A 296 8.76 -16.47 2.25
CA ALA A 296 7.92 -17.67 2.36
C ALA A 296 8.35 -18.54 3.54
N GLU A 297 9.66 -18.72 3.76
CA GLU A 297 10.18 -19.46 4.92
C GLU A 297 9.88 -18.75 6.24
N ALA A 298 10.18 -17.45 6.33
CA ALA A 298 10.03 -16.68 7.56
C ALA A 298 8.56 -16.48 7.97
N PHE A 299 7.66 -16.37 7.01
CA PHE A 299 6.24 -16.07 7.22
C PHE A 299 5.35 -17.31 7.31
N LYS A 300 5.86 -18.48 6.95
CA LYS A 300 5.09 -19.73 6.91
C LYS A 300 4.28 -19.98 8.20
N GLY A 301 2.95 -20.07 8.05
CA GLY A 301 2.02 -20.29 9.15
C GLY A 301 1.93 -19.17 10.20
N ARG A 302 2.46 -17.98 9.92
CA ARG A 302 2.52 -16.84 10.86
C ARG A 302 2.05 -15.52 10.27
N VAL A 303 2.47 -15.19 9.06
CA VAL A 303 2.18 -13.93 8.38
C VAL A 303 1.60 -14.24 7.02
N VAL A 304 0.41 -13.79 6.76
CA VAL A 304 -0.15 -13.75 5.40
C VAL A 304 0.59 -12.67 4.62
N PHE A 305 1.08 -12.98 3.43
CA PHE A 305 1.74 -11.95 2.66
C PHE A 305 1.29 -11.87 1.20
N LYS A 306 1.30 -10.67 0.68
CA LYS A 306 0.93 -10.31 -0.68
C LYS A 306 2.14 -9.74 -1.42
N GLY A 307 2.38 -10.20 -2.62
CA GLY A 307 3.48 -9.74 -3.49
C GLY A 307 4.06 -10.92 -4.24
N ASN A 308 5.24 -10.89 -4.77
CA ASN A 308 6.13 -9.78 -5.08
C ASN A 308 6.72 -9.96 -6.49
N ALA A 309 5.81 -10.29 -7.46
CA ALA A 309 6.22 -10.42 -8.84
C ALA A 309 6.78 -9.08 -9.36
N ASN A 310 7.84 -9.15 -10.14
CA ASN A 310 8.48 -7.93 -10.61
C ASN A 310 7.67 -7.29 -11.75
N TRP A 311 6.98 -6.21 -11.44
CA TRP A 311 6.17 -5.43 -12.39
C TRP A 311 6.94 -4.96 -13.64
N ARG A 312 8.27 -4.91 -13.61
CA ARG A 312 9.09 -4.59 -14.80
C ARG A 312 8.90 -5.61 -15.91
N ALA A 313 8.55 -6.86 -15.56
CA ALA A 313 8.23 -7.91 -16.53
C ALA A 313 7.02 -7.52 -17.40
N LEU A 314 6.03 -6.81 -16.83
CA LEU A 314 4.84 -6.34 -17.53
C LEU A 314 5.14 -5.29 -18.61
N LEU A 315 6.24 -4.56 -18.47
CA LEU A 315 6.69 -3.54 -19.43
C LEU A 315 7.52 -4.12 -20.57
N SER A 316 7.93 -5.39 -20.49
CA SER A 316 8.83 -6.03 -21.46
C SER A 316 8.21 -6.20 -22.85
N GLY A 317 6.88 -6.18 -22.96
CA GLY A 317 6.13 -6.55 -24.17
C GLY A 317 6.20 -8.03 -24.54
N LYS A 318 6.75 -8.89 -23.65
CA LYS A 318 6.92 -10.32 -23.85
C LYS A 318 6.18 -11.11 -22.76
N LEU A 319 5.70 -12.30 -23.10
CA LEU A 319 4.97 -13.15 -22.15
C LEU A 319 5.90 -13.92 -21.21
N GLU A 320 7.03 -14.39 -21.71
CA GLU A 320 7.97 -15.21 -20.93
C GLU A 320 8.48 -14.55 -19.64
N PRO A 321 8.90 -13.26 -19.60
CA PRO A 321 9.27 -12.62 -18.34
C PRO A 321 8.11 -12.58 -17.33
N ILE A 322 6.88 -12.39 -17.79
CA ILE A 322 5.69 -12.42 -16.93
C ILE A 322 5.46 -13.81 -16.37
N GLU A 323 5.54 -14.84 -17.22
CA GLU A 323 5.40 -16.24 -16.81
C GLU A 323 6.45 -16.64 -15.78
N VAL A 324 7.73 -16.25 -15.98
CA VAL A 324 8.83 -16.52 -15.04
C VAL A 324 8.56 -15.92 -13.66
N GLU A 325 8.13 -14.66 -13.61
CA GLU A 325 7.85 -13.99 -12.32
C GLU A 325 6.65 -14.59 -11.60
N VAL A 326 5.58 -14.89 -12.32
CA VAL A 326 4.40 -15.56 -11.76
C VAL A 326 4.78 -16.93 -11.21
N GLU A 327 5.52 -17.74 -11.99
CA GLU A 327 5.94 -19.07 -11.56
C GLU A 327 6.88 -19.02 -10.38
N ARG A 328 7.83 -18.08 -10.35
CA ARG A 328 8.75 -17.86 -9.23
C ARG A 328 7.99 -17.62 -7.92
N CYS A 329 7.05 -16.68 -7.94
CA CYS A 329 6.29 -16.35 -6.75
C CYS A 329 5.42 -17.52 -6.28
N ILE A 330 4.65 -18.12 -7.17
CA ILE A 330 3.72 -19.21 -6.81
C ILE A 330 4.47 -20.47 -6.37
N PHE A 331 5.55 -20.83 -7.05
CA PHE A 331 6.34 -22.02 -6.73
C PHE A 331 6.94 -21.96 -5.33
N HIS A 332 7.47 -20.79 -4.94
CA HIS A 332 8.16 -20.65 -3.67
C HIS A 332 7.26 -20.30 -2.49
N ALA A 333 6.11 -19.65 -2.74
CA ALA A 333 5.32 -19.08 -1.66
C ALA A 333 3.94 -19.71 -1.45
N ALA A 334 3.40 -20.44 -2.42
CA ALA A 334 1.99 -20.80 -2.37
C ALA A 334 1.67 -21.99 -1.47
N GLU A 335 2.60 -22.94 -1.28
CA GLU A 335 2.33 -24.20 -0.55
C GLU A 335 1.97 -23.94 0.90
N GLY A 336 0.84 -24.49 1.33
CA GLY A 336 0.33 -24.37 2.69
C GLY A 336 -0.53 -23.12 2.95
N GLY A 337 -0.91 -22.37 1.91
CA GLY A 337 -1.71 -21.15 2.07
C GLY A 337 -0.92 -19.95 2.60
N GLY A 338 -1.63 -18.89 3.03
CA GLY A 338 -0.98 -17.69 3.58
C GLY A 338 -0.35 -16.77 2.52
N TYR A 339 -0.41 -17.11 1.24
CA TYR A 339 0.15 -16.31 0.15
C TYR A 339 -0.93 -15.75 -0.76
N ILE A 340 -0.77 -14.50 -1.16
CA ILE A 340 -1.61 -13.77 -2.11
C ILE A 340 -0.70 -13.26 -3.22
N PHE A 341 -0.98 -13.65 -4.46
CA PHE A 341 -0.19 -13.17 -5.61
C PHE A 341 -0.50 -11.71 -5.92
N ASP A 342 0.56 -10.92 -6.08
CA ASP A 342 0.54 -9.54 -6.55
C ASP A 342 1.86 -9.22 -7.29
N ASN A 343 1.87 -8.13 -8.03
CA ASN A 343 3.04 -7.63 -8.75
C ASN A 343 3.98 -6.73 -7.91
N GLY A 344 3.95 -6.88 -6.58
CA GLY A 344 4.91 -6.29 -5.65
C GLY A 344 4.96 -4.76 -5.67
N GLY A 345 3.91 -4.13 -5.16
CA GLY A 345 3.74 -2.70 -5.09
C GLY A 345 2.62 -2.18 -5.98
N GLU A 346 2.47 -0.85 -6.07
CA GLU A 346 1.44 -0.26 -6.90
C GLU A 346 1.79 -0.37 -8.39
N THR A 347 0.81 -0.81 -9.19
CA THR A 347 0.97 -0.91 -10.64
C THR A 347 1.12 0.47 -11.29
N TYR A 348 2.24 0.68 -11.96
CA TYR A 348 2.51 1.95 -12.64
C TYR A 348 1.53 2.19 -13.80
N ALA A 349 1.12 3.44 -13.97
CA ALA A 349 0.14 3.85 -14.97
C ALA A 349 0.52 3.55 -16.44
N ASN A 350 1.79 3.23 -16.73
CA ASN A 350 2.28 2.85 -18.07
C ASN A 350 2.28 1.32 -18.34
N VAL A 351 1.90 0.50 -17.37
CA VAL A 351 1.76 -0.95 -17.56
C VAL A 351 0.56 -1.22 -18.48
N PRO A 352 0.74 -1.99 -19.59
CA PRO A 352 -0.36 -2.30 -20.50
C PRO A 352 -1.45 -3.13 -19.81
N PRO A 353 -2.73 -2.77 -19.94
CA PRO A 353 -3.84 -3.56 -19.37
C PRO A 353 -3.88 -5.02 -19.84
N SER A 354 -3.43 -5.27 -21.07
CA SER A 354 -3.31 -6.63 -21.61
C SER A 354 -2.25 -7.47 -20.90
N ALA A 355 -1.15 -6.86 -20.49
CA ALA A 355 -0.09 -7.54 -19.73
C ALA A 355 -0.58 -7.92 -18.32
N LEU A 356 -1.27 -7.00 -17.62
CA LEU A 356 -1.91 -7.29 -16.33
C LEU A 356 -2.95 -8.41 -16.44
N LYS A 357 -3.79 -8.36 -17.47
CA LYS A 357 -4.79 -9.41 -17.69
C LYS A 357 -4.13 -10.76 -17.91
N TYR A 358 -3.09 -10.81 -18.72
CA TYR A 358 -2.33 -12.04 -18.95
C TYR A 358 -1.70 -12.57 -17.65
N GLU A 359 -1.08 -11.72 -16.87
CA GLU A 359 -0.50 -12.06 -15.57
C GLU A 359 -1.55 -12.70 -14.64
N VAL A 360 -2.70 -12.06 -14.48
CA VAL A 360 -3.79 -12.56 -13.64
C VAL A 360 -4.30 -13.92 -14.15
N GLU A 361 -4.52 -14.07 -15.45
CA GLU A 361 -4.99 -15.33 -16.04
C GLU A 361 -3.94 -16.44 -15.88
N TYR A 362 -2.66 -16.11 -16.05
CA TYR A 362 -1.57 -17.05 -15.90
C TYR A 362 -1.41 -17.48 -14.44
N ALA A 363 -1.38 -16.54 -13.51
CA ALA A 363 -1.29 -16.81 -12.07
C ALA A 363 -2.43 -17.72 -11.59
N LYS A 364 -3.68 -17.46 -12.01
CA LYS A 364 -4.82 -18.31 -11.71
C LYS A 364 -4.70 -19.72 -12.27
N ARG A 365 -4.06 -19.88 -13.42
CA ARG A 365 -3.89 -21.19 -14.07
C ARG A 365 -2.86 -22.05 -13.36
N VAL A 366 -1.67 -21.49 -13.09
CA VAL A 366 -0.57 -22.25 -12.47
C VAL A 366 -0.74 -22.37 -10.94
N GLY A 367 -1.41 -21.42 -10.32
CA GLY A 367 -1.65 -21.38 -8.87
C GLY A 367 -2.80 -22.24 -8.36
N ARG A 368 -3.35 -23.15 -9.15
CA ARG A 368 -4.39 -24.10 -8.66
C ARG A 368 -3.77 -25.06 -7.65
N TYR A 369 -4.44 -25.25 -6.54
CA TYR A 369 -4.03 -26.23 -5.54
C TYR A 369 -4.45 -27.66 -5.90
N PRO A 370 -3.72 -28.70 -5.47
CA PRO A 370 -2.37 -28.60 -4.95
C PRO A 370 -1.37 -28.05 -5.97
N ILE A 371 -0.35 -27.33 -5.52
CA ILE A 371 0.69 -26.79 -6.42
C ILE A 371 1.43 -27.97 -7.05
N ARG A 372 1.54 -27.96 -8.37
CA ARG A 372 2.15 -29.07 -9.13
C ARG A 372 3.25 -28.56 -10.06
N PRO A 373 4.50 -29.01 -9.88
CA PRO A 373 5.64 -28.60 -10.69
C PRO A 373 5.43 -28.74 -12.21
N GLU A 374 4.64 -29.71 -12.64
CA GLU A 374 4.36 -29.99 -14.07
C GLU A 374 3.58 -28.84 -14.76
N ARG A 375 3.01 -27.94 -14.01
CA ARG A 375 2.30 -26.77 -14.56
C ARG A 375 3.26 -25.62 -14.88
N PHE A 376 4.48 -25.63 -14.35
CA PHE A 376 5.47 -24.59 -14.53
C PHE A 376 6.35 -24.87 -15.74
N ARG A 377 6.46 -23.89 -16.63
CA ARG A 377 7.25 -24.00 -17.87
C ARG A 377 8.71 -23.65 -17.67
N HIS A 378 8.98 -22.81 -16.64
CA HIS A 378 10.27 -22.17 -16.42
C HIS A 378 10.98 -22.65 -15.14
N LEU A 379 10.69 -23.87 -14.67
CA LEU A 379 11.28 -24.44 -13.43
C LEU A 379 12.80 -24.30 -13.33
N LYS A 380 13.53 -24.53 -14.43
CA LYS A 380 14.98 -24.40 -14.44
C LYS A 380 15.45 -22.96 -14.17
N LEU A 381 14.68 -21.96 -14.59
CA LEU A 381 14.99 -20.55 -14.37
C LEU A 381 14.66 -20.11 -12.94
N ILE A 382 13.57 -20.62 -12.39
CA ILE A 382 13.09 -20.21 -11.05
C ILE A 382 13.78 -20.95 -9.91
N CYS A 383 14.22 -22.19 -10.10
CA CYS A 383 14.96 -22.97 -9.11
C CYS A 383 16.48 -22.68 -9.10
N GLY A 384 17.01 -22.09 -10.15
CA GLY A 384 18.45 -21.80 -10.30
C GLY A 384 18.87 -20.38 -9.91
N ARG A 385 17.99 -19.58 -9.39
CA ARG A 385 18.25 -18.19 -8.95
C ARG A 385 18.24 -18.08 -7.44
#